data_f3ff2159699384ce6d91dd17cbb6d1bd
#
_entry.id   f3ff2159699384ce6d91dd17cbb6d1bd
#
_cell.length_a   1.000
_cell.length_b   1.000
_cell.length_c   1.000
_cell.angle_alpha   90.00
_cell.angle_beta   90.00
_cell.angle_gamma   90.00
#
_symmetry.space_group_name_H-M   'P 1'
#
loop_
_entity.id
_entity.type
_entity.pdbx_description
1 polymer ?
#
loop_
_entity_poly.entity_id
_entity_poly.type
_entity_poly.pdbx_seq_one_letter_code
_entity_poly.pdbx_strand_id
1 'polypeptide(L)'
;MKKFQHYLKSVGIIFCVFIIFYSLFSQISQAIRVPSHGAWGIYHYYIGGKYLKELGYFNIYSCTLEVNKNSWQTIAKVRDLKTYKIVRIPEISKCPTNSFSKEQWNKFSNDIKLITSNAPVNYWKNALSDKGFNATPFWAALSGVVAYFIPLNSSTYLFLFNLDILFVIVTSLILCRYTGKFAGLVTLTLSCIYFGTLNIIGGNFLQYAWLPLLAASFVLWNKKSYKKSGVVLGLATGLQAFPVFFALPVLFTFIIALIKKRAKEIKPPFSFLKTFIATLLICFIVGSIYGGISSWTQWSEKISIQKNYINGEIFNIGFPNLIGSVLTNDHSSSETYSEDYIHTVRKIKAIEKNTILFYLITAFLLVPVLATMYRSKKINPMLYGYFLIYITATLSPYYYLTLVLLPFVFWNNSRPVKRFVLRGTVGLFLVHLLLFPMGYVVFDYQRHLLSEVLIFTFFGILLFLLFFEKKNN
;
A
#
# COMPACT_ATOMS: atom_id res chain seq x y z
N MET A 1 -42.09 -2.60 12.26
CA MET A 1 -40.63 -2.45 12.42
C MET A 1 -39.79 -3.59 11.82
N LYS A 2 -40.03 -4.88 12.17
CA LYS A 2 -39.22 -6.01 11.64
C LYS A 2 -39.27 -6.15 10.11
N LYS A 3 -40.46 -6.03 9.48
CA LYS A 3 -40.59 -6.05 8.00
C LYS A 3 -39.80 -4.90 7.31
N PHE A 4 -39.89 -3.69 7.88
CA PHE A 4 -39.15 -2.54 7.35
C PHE A 4 -37.61 -2.69 7.45
N GLN A 5 -37.13 -3.24 8.60
CA GLN A 5 -35.70 -3.56 8.75
C GLN A 5 -35.22 -4.64 7.78
N HIS A 6 -36.09 -5.64 7.51
CA HIS A 6 -35.78 -6.68 6.52
C HIS A 6 -35.69 -6.09 5.10
N TYR A 7 -36.63 -5.22 4.74
CA TYR A 7 -36.64 -4.52 3.46
C TYR A 7 -35.38 -3.65 3.29
N LEU A 8 -35.01 -2.82 4.28
CA LEU A 8 -33.80 -2.01 4.24
C LEU A 8 -32.54 -2.86 4.09
N LYS A 9 -32.48 -4.01 4.75
CA LYS A 9 -31.36 -4.95 4.62
C LYS A 9 -31.27 -5.51 3.19
N SER A 10 -32.41 -5.90 2.60
CA SER A 10 -32.45 -6.42 1.22
C SER A 10 -32.05 -5.36 0.21
N VAL A 11 -32.54 -4.12 0.34
CA VAL A 11 -32.15 -2.98 -0.50
C VAL A 11 -30.65 -2.71 -0.38
N GLY A 12 -30.11 -2.73 0.86
CA GLY A 12 -28.66 -2.56 1.08
C GLY A 12 -27.83 -3.64 0.42
N ILE A 13 -28.27 -4.90 0.43
CA ILE A 13 -27.57 -6.01 -0.25
C ILE A 13 -27.60 -5.81 -1.76
N ILE A 14 -28.75 -5.46 -2.32
CA ILE A 14 -28.89 -5.20 -3.78
C ILE A 14 -27.97 -4.06 -4.20
N PHE A 15 -27.93 -2.98 -3.42
CA PHE A 15 -27.05 -1.85 -3.69
C PHE A 15 -25.57 -2.24 -3.64
N CYS A 16 -25.14 -3.03 -2.66
CA CYS A 16 -23.77 -3.56 -2.60
C CYS A 16 -23.43 -4.41 -3.82
N VAL A 17 -24.31 -5.31 -4.22
CA VAL A 17 -24.12 -6.18 -5.40
C VAL A 17 -24.02 -5.33 -6.68
N PHE A 18 -24.85 -4.29 -6.81
CA PHE A 18 -24.80 -3.37 -7.94
C PHE A 18 -23.47 -2.63 -8.01
N ILE A 19 -22.97 -2.08 -6.89
CA ILE A 19 -21.67 -1.41 -6.83
C ILE A 19 -20.54 -2.35 -7.26
N ILE A 20 -20.51 -3.57 -6.71
CA ILE A 20 -19.48 -4.55 -7.03
C ILE A 20 -19.51 -4.87 -8.53
N PHE A 21 -20.70 -5.18 -9.07
CA PHE A 21 -20.85 -5.51 -10.49
C PHE A 21 -20.43 -4.34 -11.39
N TYR A 22 -20.89 -3.13 -11.08
CA TYR A 22 -20.53 -1.91 -11.81
C TYR A 22 -19.02 -1.65 -11.78
N SER A 23 -18.39 -1.77 -10.62
CA SER A 23 -16.94 -1.57 -10.48
C SER A 23 -16.14 -2.59 -11.30
N LEU A 24 -16.49 -3.88 -11.21
CA LEU A 24 -15.83 -4.94 -11.98
C LEU A 24 -16.04 -4.76 -13.49
N PHE A 25 -17.26 -4.45 -13.89
CA PHE A 25 -17.59 -4.19 -15.30
C PHE A 25 -16.83 -2.98 -15.83
N SER A 26 -16.81 -1.88 -15.09
CA SER A 26 -16.06 -0.66 -15.45
C SER A 26 -14.57 -0.97 -15.61
N GLN A 27 -13.99 -1.70 -14.66
CA GLN A 27 -12.58 -2.07 -14.68
C GLN A 27 -12.24 -2.94 -15.91
N ILE A 28 -13.00 -3.98 -16.15
CA ILE A 28 -12.79 -4.87 -17.31
C ILE A 28 -12.99 -4.10 -18.62
N SER A 29 -14.04 -3.28 -18.70
CA SER A 29 -14.31 -2.45 -19.86
C SER A 29 -13.19 -1.47 -20.16
N GLN A 30 -12.64 -0.80 -19.13
CA GLN A 30 -11.49 0.10 -19.30
C GLN A 30 -10.24 -0.66 -19.75
N ALA A 31 -9.97 -1.81 -19.16
CA ALA A 31 -8.83 -2.65 -19.53
C ALA A 31 -8.87 -3.10 -21.01
N ILE A 32 -10.08 -3.35 -21.54
CA ILE A 32 -10.27 -3.72 -22.95
C ILE A 32 -10.18 -2.51 -23.88
N ARG A 33 -10.79 -1.36 -23.49
CA ARG A 33 -10.91 -0.18 -24.36
C ARG A 33 -9.65 0.67 -24.40
N VAL A 34 -8.86 0.66 -23.34
CA VAL A 34 -7.67 1.49 -23.17
C VAL A 34 -6.43 0.60 -23.04
N PRO A 35 -5.74 0.27 -24.13
CA PRO A 35 -4.59 -0.64 -24.10
C PRO A 35 -3.46 -0.20 -23.16
N SER A 36 -3.32 1.11 -22.91
CA SER A 36 -2.36 1.66 -21.95
C SER A 36 -2.78 1.47 -20.49
N HIS A 37 -4.04 1.09 -20.25
CA HIS A 37 -4.52 0.90 -18.89
C HIS A 37 -3.77 -0.27 -18.23
N GLY A 38 -3.09 0.00 -17.11
CA GLY A 38 -2.27 -0.98 -16.41
C GLY A 38 -0.85 -1.20 -16.95
N ALA A 39 -0.48 -0.59 -18.08
CA ALA A 39 0.88 -0.67 -18.59
C ALA A 39 1.91 -0.16 -17.57
N TRP A 40 1.56 0.85 -16.78
CA TRP A 40 2.39 1.40 -15.70
C TRP A 40 2.73 0.36 -14.62
N GLY A 41 1.73 -0.35 -14.11
CA GLY A 41 1.92 -1.37 -13.09
C GLY A 41 2.66 -2.60 -13.61
N ILE A 42 2.30 -3.10 -14.80
CA ILE A 42 3.00 -4.21 -15.46
C ILE A 42 4.46 -3.83 -15.75
N TYR A 43 4.70 -2.63 -16.25
CA TYR A 43 6.06 -2.15 -16.53
C TYR A 43 6.91 -2.09 -15.27
N HIS A 44 6.46 -1.38 -14.25
CA HIS A 44 7.28 -1.21 -13.04
C HIS A 44 7.43 -2.51 -12.26
N TYR A 45 6.34 -3.27 -12.09
CA TYR A 45 6.32 -4.39 -11.17
C TYR A 45 6.57 -5.75 -11.83
N TYR A 46 5.87 -6.09 -12.92
CA TYR A 46 6.14 -7.36 -13.59
C TYR A 46 7.54 -7.37 -14.21
N ILE A 47 7.90 -6.34 -15.01
CA ILE A 47 9.23 -6.25 -15.62
C ILE A 47 10.32 -6.05 -14.56
N GLY A 48 10.13 -5.10 -13.64
CA GLY A 48 11.11 -4.84 -12.56
C GLY A 48 11.38 -6.06 -11.70
N GLY A 49 10.33 -6.84 -11.38
CA GLY A 49 10.48 -8.09 -10.63
C GLY A 49 11.10 -9.21 -11.44
N LYS A 50 10.63 -9.44 -12.67
CA LYS A 50 11.12 -10.49 -13.57
C LYS A 50 12.61 -10.39 -13.86
N TYR A 51 13.11 -9.17 -14.07
CA TYR A 51 14.49 -8.88 -14.46
C TYR A 51 15.30 -8.21 -13.34
N LEU A 52 14.92 -8.42 -12.06
CA LEU A 52 15.60 -7.80 -10.92
C LEU A 52 17.11 -8.10 -10.91
N LYS A 53 17.52 -9.30 -11.26
CA LYS A 53 18.92 -9.72 -11.25
C LYS A 53 19.77 -8.92 -12.24
N GLU A 54 19.22 -8.62 -13.43
CA GLU A 54 19.89 -7.91 -14.50
C GLU A 54 19.80 -6.39 -14.33
N LEU A 55 18.61 -5.89 -13.94
CA LEU A 55 18.34 -4.45 -13.85
C LEU A 55 18.77 -3.85 -12.50
N GLY A 56 18.77 -4.65 -11.42
CA GLY A 56 18.76 -4.11 -10.08
C GLY A 56 17.57 -3.18 -9.83
N TYR A 57 17.71 -2.25 -8.88
CA TYR A 57 16.65 -1.30 -8.55
C TYR A 57 16.72 0.03 -9.32
N PHE A 58 17.78 0.27 -10.11
CA PHE A 58 18.06 1.60 -10.65
C PHE A 58 18.08 1.68 -12.17
N ASN A 59 18.11 0.55 -12.90
CA ASN A 59 18.42 0.56 -14.34
C ASN A 59 17.21 0.31 -15.26
N ILE A 60 15.99 0.12 -14.73
CA ILE A 60 14.83 -0.16 -15.57
C ILE A 60 14.59 0.95 -16.61
N TYR A 61 14.78 2.23 -16.27
CA TYR A 61 14.55 3.35 -17.18
C TYR A 61 15.64 3.44 -18.25
N SER A 62 16.91 3.37 -17.87
CA SER A 62 18.01 3.42 -18.82
C SER A 62 17.98 2.26 -19.82
N CYS A 63 17.63 1.04 -19.36
CA CYS A 63 17.52 -0.10 -20.25
C CYS A 63 16.29 -0.04 -21.16
N THR A 64 15.18 0.53 -20.69
CA THR A 64 14.01 0.77 -21.54
C THR A 64 14.30 1.81 -22.63
N LEU A 65 15.04 2.87 -22.30
CA LEU A 65 15.50 3.86 -23.28
C LEU A 65 16.43 3.25 -24.30
N GLU A 66 17.33 2.36 -23.90
CA GLU A 66 18.22 1.65 -24.85
C GLU A 66 17.43 0.78 -25.83
N VAL A 67 16.38 0.06 -25.37
CA VAL A 67 15.50 -0.72 -26.26
C VAL A 67 14.74 0.16 -27.25
N ASN A 68 14.32 1.36 -26.84
CA ASN A 68 13.46 2.26 -27.62
C ASN A 68 14.21 3.46 -28.22
N LYS A 69 15.54 3.46 -28.24
CA LYS A 69 16.36 4.64 -28.64
C LYS A 69 16.00 5.23 -30.00
N ASN A 70 15.57 4.41 -30.94
CA ASN A 70 15.21 4.87 -32.29
C ASN A 70 13.79 5.45 -32.38
N SER A 71 12.89 5.07 -31.46
CA SER A 71 11.47 5.45 -31.49
C SER A 71 11.10 6.54 -30.48
N TRP A 72 11.91 6.77 -29.45
CA TRP A 72 11.60 7.71 -28.37
C TRP A 72 12.47 8.98 -28.37
N GLN A 73 12.83 9.49 -29.54
CA GLN A 73 13.65 10.71 -29.68
C GLN A 73 13.01 11.97 -29.06
N THR A 74 11.68 11.97 -28.87
CA THR A 74 10.95 13.10 -28.25
C THR A 74 10.97 13.09 -26.73
N ILE A 75 11.47 12.01 -26.08
CA ILE A 75 11.64 11.97 -24.63
C ILE A 75 12.99 12.65 -24.32
N ALA A 76 12.93 13.84 -23.73
CA ALA A 76 14.13 14.62 -23.42
C ALA A 76 14.63 14.41 -21.99
N LYS A 77 13.72 14.11 -21.05
CA LYS A 77 14.00 14.00 -19.62
C LYS A 77 13.43 12.71 -19.04
N VAL A 78 14.07 12.19 -18.00
CA VAL A 78 13.72 10.96 -17.30
C VAL A 78 14.17 11.05 -15.85
N ARG A 79 13.53 10.34 -14.92
CA ARG A 79 14.01 10.23 -13.55
C ARG A 79 15.22 9.32 -13.47
N ASP A 80 16.32 9.84 -12.94
CA ASP A 80 17.42 9.00 -12.46
C ASP A 80 17.00 8.35 -11.13
N LEU A 81 16.82 7.04 -11.15
CA LEU A 81 16.34 6.30 -9.99
C LEU A 81 17.36 6.23 -8.83
N LYS A 82 18.62 6.56 -9.09
CA LYS A 82 19.68 6.57 -8.08
C LYS A 82 19.75 7.90 -7.31
N THR A 83 19.49 9.02 -7.99
CA THR A 83 19.50 10.35 -7.37
C THR A 83 18.11 10.92 -7.14
N TYR A 84 17.08 10.29 -7.71
CA TYR A 84 15.68 10.72 -7.74
C TYR A 84 15.41 12.04 -8.47
N LYS A 85 16.41 12.60 -9.13
CA LYS A 85 16.28 13.84 -9.90
C LYS A 85 15.75 13.55 -11.32
N ILE A 86 15.01 14.49 -11.88
CA ILE A 86 14.69 14.49 -13.30
C ILE A 86 15.90 15.03 -14.05
N VAL A 87 16.49 14.19 -14.89
CA VAL A 87 17.70 14.49 -15.66
C VAL A 87 17.44 14.40 -17.15
N ARG A 88 18.30 15.00 -17.97
CA ARG A 88 18.27 14.80 -19.42
C ARG A 88 18.77 13.40 -19.78
N ILE A 89 18.26 12.82 -20.86
CA ILE A 89 18.65 11.45 -21.27
C ILE A 89 20.16 11.25 -21.35
N PRO A 90 20.99 12.18 -21.89
CA PRO A 90 22.44 11.99 -21.91
C PRO A 90 23.10 11.92 -20.54
N GLU A 91 22.42 12.41 -19.49
CA GLU A 91 22.94 12.46 -18.11
C GLU A 91 22.59 11.20 -17.30
N ILE A 92 21.64 10.37 -17.78
CA ILE A 92 21.29 9.13 -17.09
C ILE A 92 22.40 8.07 -17.28
N SER A 93 22.61 7.25 -16.25
CA SER A 93 23.55 6.13 -16.36
C SER A 93 23.14 5.18 -17.50
N LYS A 94 24.15 4.69 -18.25
CA LYS A 94 23.90 3.74 -19.34
C LYS A 94 23.32 2.42 -18.83
N CYS A 95 22.49 1.77 -19.64
CA CYS A 95 22.00 0.44 -19.35
C CYS A 95 23.19 -0.54 -19.23
N PRO A 96 23.28 -1.34 -18.14
CA PRO A 96 24.31 -2.37 -18.00
C PRO A 96 23.95 -3.60 -18.84
N THR A 97 24.01 -3.47 -20.17
CA THR A 97 23.64 -4.56 -21.10
C THR A 97 24.48 -5.83 -20.91
N ASN A 98 25.69 -5.70 -20.37
CA ASN A 98 26.56 -6.82 -20.01
C ASN A 98 26.06 -7.66 -18.82
N SER A 99 25.09 -7.17 -18.06
CA SER A 99 24.41 -7.94 -17.01
C SER A 99 23.40 -8.94 -17.57
N PHE A 100 23.07 -8.84 -18.84
CA PHE A 100 22.15 -9.74 -19.54
C PHE A 100 22.95 -10.74 -20.41
N SER A 101 22.52 -12.00 -20.43
CA SER A 101 22.86 -12.86 -21.57
C SER A 101 22.15 -12.38 -22.84
N LYS A 102 22.65 -12.79 -24.02
CA LYS A 102 22.01 -12.44 -25.29
C LYS A 102 20.53 -12.87 -25.35
N GLU A 103 20.21 -14.04 -24.81
CA GLU A 103 18.85 -14.56 -24.75
C GLU A 103 17.96 -13.73 -23.80
N GLN A 104 18.48 -13.40 -22.62
CA GLN A 104 17.77 -12.57 -21.64
C GLN A 104 17.51 -11.15 -22.16
N TRP A 105 18.50 -10.55 -22.85
CA TRP A 105 18.33 -9.24 -23.49
C TRP A 105 17.24 -9.27 -24.56
N ASN A 106 17.19 -10.30 -25.38
CA ASN A 106 16.14 -10.45 -26.38
C ASN A 106 14.75 -10.60 -25.75
N LYS A 107 14.62 -11.42 -24.68
CA LYS A 107 13.36 -11.55 -23.93
C LYS A 107 12.94 -10.21 -23.30
N PHE A 108 13.87 -9.54 -22.63
CA PHE A 108 13.62 -8.21 -22.05
C PHE A 108 13.18 -7.19 -23.10
N SER A 109 13.89 -7.13 -24.21
CA SER A 109 13.58 -6.22 -25.32
C SER A 109 12.19 -6.49 -25.92
N ASN A 110 11.80 -7.75 -26.05
CA ASN A 110 10.48 -8.12 -26.55
C ASN A 110 9.37 -7.75 -25.57
N ASP A 111 9.57 -8.00 -24.27
CA ASP A 111 8.62 -7.61 -23.23
C ASP A 111 8.45 -6.08 -23.19
N ILE A 112 9.55 -5.33 -23.26
CA ILE A 112 9.51 -3.85 -23.30
C ILE A 112 8.77 -3.35 -24.55
N LYS A 113 9.09 -3.87 -25.72
CA LYS A 113 8.38 -3.49 -26.96
C LYS A 113 6.90 -3.77 -26.90
N LEU A 114 6.51 -4.94 -26.36
CA LEU A 114 5.10 -5.31 -26.17
C LEU A 114 4.37 -4.31 -25.28
N ILE A 115 4.95 -3.94 -24.14
CA ILE A 115 4.31 -3.00 -23.22
C ILE A 115 4.28 -1.60 -23.81
N THR A 116 5.39 -1.16 -24.41
CA THR A 116 5.51 0.21 -24.91
C THR A 116 4.68 0.47 -26.15
N SER A 117 4.35 -0.55 -26.92
CA SER A 117 3.42 -0.44 -28.07
C SER A 117 1.96 -0.17 -27.65
N ASN A 118 1.59 -0.49 -26.41
CA ASN A 118 0.24 -0.34 -25.90
C ASN A 118 -0.12 1.09 -25.45
N ALA A 119 0.83 2.03 -25.45
CA ALA A 119 0.61 3.39 -24.97
C ALA A 119 1.37 4.42 -25.81
N PRO A 120 0.82 5.65 -25.96
CA PRO A 120 1.51 6.73 -26.67
C PRO A 120 2.76 7.20 -25.90
N VAL A 121 3.70 7.83 -26.62
CA VAL A 121 4.98 8.31 -26.05
C VAL A 121 4.77 9.25 -24.86
N ASN A 122 3.75 10.10 -24.87
CA ASN A 122 3.45 11.00 -23.74
C ASN A 122 3.08 10.25 -22.45
N TYR A 123 2.44 9.08 -22.54
CA TYR A 123 2.24 8.19 -21.40
C TYR A 123 3.57 7.73 -20.79
N TRP A 124 4.52 7.35 -21.66
CA TRP A 124 5.84 6.87 -21.24
C TRP A 124 6.72 7.98 -20.65
N LYS A 125 6.57 9.25 -21.07
CA LYS A 125 7.24 10.37 -20.40
C LYS A 125 6.89 10.40 -18.91
N ASN A 126 5.61 10.22 -18.58
CA ASN A 126 5.16 10.20 -17.19
C ASN A 126 5.64 8.91 -16.47
N ALA A 127 5.54 7.75 -17.11
CA ALA A 127 5.99 6.48 -16.53
C ALA A 127 7.50 6.47 -16.21
N LEU A 128 8.32 7.05 -17.08
CA LEU A 128 9.76 7.21 -16.86
C LEU A 128 10.12 8.32 -15.87
N SER A 129 9.16 9.12 -15.44
CA SER A 129 9.32 10.13 -14.39
C SER A 129 8.83 9.65 -13.02
N ASP A 130 8.32 8.43 -12.93
CA ASP A 130 7.85 7.81 -11.67
C ASP A 130 9.02 7.25 -10.84
N LYS A 131 8.72 6.55 -9.77
CA LYS A 131 9.66 6.04 -8.76
C LYS A 131 10.34 4.72 -9.14
N GLY A 132 9.95 4.11 -10.25
CA GLY A 132 10.45 2.80 -10.70
C GLY A 132 10.00 1.63 -9.81
N PHE A 133 10.69 0.51 -9.94
CA PHE A 133 10.46 -0.68 -9.10
C PHE A 133 10.96 -0.44 -7.68
N ASN A 134 10.11 -0.65 -6.67
CA ASN A 134 10.41 -0.40 -5.26
C ASN A 134 9.93 -1.50 -4.30
N ALA A 135 9.40 -2.61 -4.82
CA ALA A 135 8.99 -3.74 -4.00
C ALA A 135 10.22 -4.48 -3.41
N THR A 136 10.00 -5.29 -2.38
CA THR A 136 11.08 -6.05 -1.75
C THR A 136 11.68 -7.11 -2.69
N PRO A 137 12.91 -7.59 -2.45
CA PRO A 137 13.47 -8.72 -3.19
C PRO A 137 12.63 -10.01 -3.07
N PHE A 138 11.97 -10.24 -1.94
CA PHE A 138 11.04 -11.36 -1.78
C PHE A 138 9.80 -11.21 -2.67
N TRP A 139 9.25 -10.02 -2.77
CA TRP A 139 8.16 -9.72 -3.70
C TRP A 139 8.59 -9.95 -5.16
N ALA A 140 9.82 -9.55 -5.50
CA ALA A 140 10.38 -9.78 -6.83
C ALA A 140 10.51 -11.29 -7.15
N ALA A 141 10.88 -12.11 -6.15
CA ALA A 141 10.88 -13.56 -6.32
C ALA A 141 9.48 -14.11 -6.64
N LEU A 142 8.42 -13.61 -5.95
CA LEU A 142 7.04 -13.97 -6.27
C LEU A 142 6.67 -13.53 -7.70
N SER A 143 7.02 -12.30 -8.08
CA SER A 143 6.82 -11.78 -9.44
C SER A 143 7.52 -12.65 -10.49
N GLY A 144 8.76 -13.07 -10.22
CA GLY A 144 9.52 -13.97 -11.09
C GLY A 144 8.87 -15.33 -11.26
N VAL A 145 8.33 -15.92 -10.18
CA VAL A 145 7.56 -17.17 -10.24
C VAL A 145 6.30 -16.99 -11.11
N VAL A 146 5.55 -15.90 -10.90
CA VAL A 146 4.37 -15.62 -11.74
C VAL A 146 4.78 -15.44 -13.21
N ALA A 147 5.87 -14.71 -13.47
CA ALA A 147 6.37 -14.46 -14.83
C ALA A 147 6.89 -15.73 -15.53
N TYR A 148 7.36 -16.72 -14.77
CA TYR A 148 7.76 -18.02 -15.30
C TYR A 148 6.55 -18.82 -15.80
N PHE A 149 5.47 -18.89 -15.01
CA PHE A 149 4.26 -19.64 -15.37
C PHE A 149 3.33 -18.89 -16.31
N ILE A 150 3.33 -17.55 -16.24
CA ILE A 150 2.43 -16.67 -17.00
C ILE A 150 3.28 -15.63 -17.71
N PRO A 151 3.90 -16.00 -18.87
CA PRO A 151 4.70 -15.07 -19.64
C PRO A 151 3.85 -13.93 -20.18
N LEU A 152 4.44 -12.75 -20.29
CA LEU A 152 3.77 -11.57 -20.82
C LEU A 152 3.55 -11.70 -22.33
N ASN A 153 2.29 -11.64 -22.74
CA ASN A 153 1.86 -11.56 -24.12
C ASN A 153 0.46 -10.93 -24.17
N SER A 154 -0.07 -10.68 -25.35
CA SER A 154 -1.37 -10.03 -25.55
C SER A 154 -2.52 -10.76 -24.84
N SER A 155 -2.48 -12.09 -24.78
CA SER A 155 -3.53 -12.91 -24.13
C SER A 155 -3.44 -12.88 -22.60
N THR A 156 -2.23 -12.90 -22.03
CA THR A 156 -2.01 -12.93 -20.58
C THR A 156 -2.01 -11.55 -19.94
N TYR A 157 -1.87 -10.49 -20.73
CA TYR A 157 -1.81 -9.10 -20.23
C TYR A 157 -3.01 -8.74 -19.36
N LEU A 158 -4.23 -8.98 -19.84
CA LEU A 158 -5.47 -8.69 -19.10
C LEU A 158 -5.57 -9.50 -17.80
N PHE A 159 -5.11 -10.74 -17.81
CA PHE A 159 -5.10 -11.58 -16.61
C PHE A 159 -4.11 -11.03 -15.56
N LEU A 160 -2.87 -10.76 -15.97
CA LEU A 160 -1.83 -10.20 -15.08
C LEU A 160 -2.27 -8.87 -14.47
N PHE A 161 -2.88 -8.02 -15.28
CA PHE A 161 -3.45 -6.74 -14.87
C PHE A 161 -4.55 -6.87 -13.81
N ASN A 162 -5.35 -7.93 -13.86
CA ASN A 162 -6.50 -8.11 -12.97
C ASN A 162 -6.22 -9.01 -11.76
N LEU A 163 -4.98 -9.47 -11.54
CA LEU A 163 -4.63 -10.33 -10.40
C LEU A 163 -4.97 -9.71 -9.03
N ASP A 164 -4.92 -8.40 -8.90
CA ASP A 164 -5.22 -7.70 -7.66
C ASP A 164 -6.69 -7.86 -7.23
N ILE A 165 -7.60 -8.02 -8.17
CA ILE A 165 -9.02 -8.32 -7.89
C ILE A 165 -9.14 -9.62 -7.11
N LEU A 166 -8.34 -10.63 -7.47
CA LEU A 166 -8.33 -11.92 -6.76
C LEU A 166 -7.96 -11.75 -5.29
N PHE A 167 -6.95 -10.92 -4.98
CA PHE A 167 -6.55 -10.67 -3.58
C PHE A 167 -7.63 -9.96 -2.77
N VAL A 168 -8.36 -9.04 -3.37
CA VAL A 168 -9.51 -8.38 -2.73
C VAL A 168 -10.64 -9.38 -2.48
N ILE A 169 -10.94 -10.26 -3.45
CA ILE A 169 -11.93 -11.33 -3.29
C ILE A 169 -11.51 -12.30 -2.18
N VAL A 170 -10.27 -12.77 -2.17
CA VAL A 170 -9.74 -13.67 -1.12
C VAL A 170 -9.82 -13.00 0.25
N THR A 171 -9.51 -11.71 0.37
CA THR A 171 -9.67 -10.95 1.60
C THR A 171 -11.13 -10.96 2.08
N SER A 172 -12.06 -10.69 1.17
CA SER A 172 -13.50 -10.71 1.43
C SER A 172 -13.97 -12.11 1.88
N LEU A 173 -13.49 -13.18 1.25
CA LEU A 173 -13.81 -14.56 1.62
C LEU A 173 -13.27 -14.92 3.02
N ILE A 174 -12.07 -14.50 3.38
CA ILE A 174 -11.51 -14.69 4.73
C ILE A 174 -12.42 -14.03 5.76
N LEU A 175 -12.83 -12.77 5.54
CA LEU A 175 -13.70 -12.06 6.48
C LEU A 175 -15.13 -12.61 6.48
N CYS A 176 -15.64 -13.05 5.33
CA CYS A 176 -16.92 -13.78 5.23
C CYS A 176 -16.92 -15.03 6.12
N ARG A 177 -15.86 -15.81 6.05
CA ARG A 177 -15.69 -17.04 6.85
C ARG A 177 -15.53 -16.78 8.34
N TYR A 178 -14.92 -15.64 8.72
CA TYR A 178 -14.65 -15.30 10.12
C TYR A 178 -15.81 -14.58 10.81
N THR A 179 -16.44 -13.61 10.15
CA THR A 179 -17.45 -12.72 10.75
C THR A 179 -18.85 -12.87 10.14
N GLY A 180 -18.95 -13.62 9.03
CA GLY A 180 -20.21 -13.92 8.35
C GLY A 180 -20.35 -13.28 6.97
N LYS A 181 -21.34 -13.74 6.21
CA LYS A 181 -21.56 -13.38 4.80
C LYS A 181 -21.65 -11.86 4.57
N PHE A 182 -22.28 -11.14 5.49
CA PHE A 182 -22.43 -9.69 5.40
C PHE A 182 -21.09 -8.96 5.50
N ALA A 183 -20.15 -9.47 6.30
CA ALA A 183 -18.82 -8.89 6.43
C ALA A 183 -18.03 -8.98 5.13
N GLY A 184 -18.06 -10.14 4.46
CA GLY A 184 -17.43 -10.31 3.15
C GLY A 184 -18.01 -9.36 2.11
N LEU A 185 -19.34 -9.25 2.03
CA LEU A 185 -20.02 -8.35 1.12
C LEU A 185 -19.62 -6.89 1.35
N VAL A 186 -19.64 -6.42 2.59
CA VAL A 186 -19.26 -5.04 2.95
C VAL A 186 -17.79 -4.78 2.61
N THR A 187 -16.88 -5.72 2.92
CA THR A 187 -15.47 -5.58 2.57
C THR A 187 -15.27 -5.41 1.09
N LEU A 188 -15.92 -6.25 0.28
CA LEU A 188 -15.80 -6.18 -1.17
C LEU A 188 -16.37 -4.87 -1.71
N THR A 189 -17.55 -4.46 -1.22
CA THR A 189 -18.17 -3.19 -1.61
C THR A 189 -17.29 -1.99 -1.25
N LEU A 190 -16.77 -1.94 -0.02
CA LEU A 190 -15.88 -0.86 0.40
C LEU A 190 -14.61 -0.82 -0.43
N SER A 191 -14.05 -1.98 -0.79
CA SER A 191 -12.88 -2.05 -1.68
C SER A 191 -13.18 -1.50 -3.07
N CYS A 192 -14.41 -1.67 -3.56
CA CYS A 192 -14.84 -1.16 -4.87
C CYS A 192 -15.08 0.36 -4.90
N ILE A 193 -15.43 0.97 -3.77
CA ILE A 193 -15.71 2.40 -3.67
C ILE A 193 -14.57 3.22 -3.07
N TYR A 194 -13.48 2.56 -2.67
CA TYR A 194 -12.34 3.26 -2.11
C TYR A 194 -11.68 4.16 -3.16
N PHE A 195 -11.52 5.45 -2.86
CA PHE A 195 -11.03 6.45 -3.84
C PHE A 195 -9.64 6.12 -4.38
N GLY A 196 -8.76 5.55 -3.56
CA GLY A 196 -7.42 5.11 -3.97
C GLY A 196 -7.42 3.87 -4.86
N THR A 197 -8.57 3.23 -5.06
CA THR A 197 -8.73 1.99 -5.84
C THR A 197 -9.75 2.08 -6.96
N LEU A 198 -10.55 3.16 -7.05
CA LEU A 198 -11.61 3.29 -8.07
C LEU A 198 -11.10 3.13 -9.50
N ASN A 199 -9.81 3.42 -9.74
CA ASN A 199 -9.11 3.15 -11.00
C ASN A 199 -8.02 2.07 -10.86
N ILE A 200 -7.90 1.39 -9.71
CA ILE A 200 -6.71 0.62 -9.32
C ILE A 200 -7.08 -0.77 -8.77
N ILE A 201 -8.36 -1.12 -8.62
CA ILE A 201 -8.73 -2.52 -8.41
C ILE A 201 -8.45 -3.27 -9.71
N GLY A 202 -7.26 -3.79 -9.83
CA GLY A 202 -6.69 -4.25 -11.06
C GLY A 202 -5.86 -3.14 -11.70
N GLY A 203 -4.69 -3.45 -12.17
CA GLY A 203 -3.84 -2.53 -12.89
C GLY A 203 -2.44 -2.34 -12.34
N ASN A 204 -2.17 -2.84 -11.16
CA ASN A 204 -0.85 -2.73 -10.54
C ASN A 204 -0.31 -4.10 -10.11
N PHE A 205 -0.34 -5.07 -10.93
CA PHE A 205 0.26 -6.41 -10.80
C PHE A 205 0.79 -6.78 -9.38
N LEU A 206 0.07 -7.68 -8.67
CA LEU A 206 0.39 -8.17 -7.31
C LEU A 206 0.46 -7.08 -6.21
N GLN A 207 -0.09 -5.90 -6.45
CA GLN A 207 -0.01 -4.79 -5.48
C GLN A 207 -0.70 -5.11 -4.15
N TYR A 208 -1.79 -5.87 -4.18
CA TYR A 208 -2.59 -6.22 -3.00
C TYR A 208 -2.32 -7.63 -2.46
N ALA A 209 -1.25 -8.31 -2.88
CA ALA A 209 -0.91 -9.65 -2.41
C ALA A 209 -0.74 -9.74 -0.88
N TRP A 210 -0.35 -8.65 -0.22
CA TRP A 210 -0.22 -8.56 1.23
C TRP A 210 -1.56 -8.45 1.97
N LEU A 211 -2.63 -7.98 1.33
CA LEU A 211 -3.92 -7.67 1.99
C LEU A 211 -4.62 -8.90 2.57
N PRO A 212 -4.81 -10.03 1.84
CA PRO A 212 -5.39 -11.24 2.40
C PRO A 212 -4.54 -11.83 3.53
N LEU A 213 -3.22 -11.70 3.44
CA LEU A 213 -2.30 -12.15 4.50
C LEU A 213 -2.48 -11.32 5.76
N LEU A 214 -2.58 -9.99 5.64
CA LEU A 214 -2.85 -9.11 6.76
C LEU A 214 -4.21 -9.44 7.42
N ALA A 215 -5.27 -9.60 6.62
CA ALA A 215 -6.58 -10.00 7.11
C ALA A 215 -6.54 -11.35 7.84
N ALA A 216 -5.87 -12.35 7.27
CA ALA A 216 -5.69 -13.66 7.89
C ALA A 216 -4.91 -13.56 9.21
N SER A 217 -3.88 -12.71 9.28
CA SER A 217 -3.12 -12.50 10.52
C SER A 217 -4.02 -11.99 11.65
N PHE A 218 -4.86 -10.99 11.41
CA PHE A 218 -5.82 -10.50 12.41
C PHE A 218 -6.79 -11.59 12.85
N VAL A 219 -7.35 -12.35 11.90
CA VAL A 219 -8.28 -13.46 12.20
C VAL A 219 -7.60 -14.53 13.06
N LEU A 220 -6.39 -14.93 12.71
CA LEU A 220 -5.62 -15.96 13.43
C LEU A 220 -5.24 -15.49 14.84
N TRP A 221 -4.88 -14.23 15.02
CA TRP A 221 -4.63 -13.66 16.35
C TRP A 221 -5.89 -13.76 17.22
N ASN A 222 -7.03 -13.29 16.71
CA ASN A 222 -8.31 -13.33 17.43
C ASN A 222 -8.76 -14.78 17.77
N LYS A 223 -8.35 -15.76 16.94
CA LYS A 223 -8.51 -17.21 17.22
C LYS A 223 -7.44 -17.78 18.15
N LYS A 224 -6.59 -16.96 18.77
CA LYS A 224 -5.48 -17.35 19.64
C LYS A 224 -4.43 -18.24 18.95
N SER A 225 -4.39 -18.28 17.62
CA SER A 225 -3.40 -18.99 16.81
C SER A 225 -2.18 -18.10 16.55
N TYR A 226 -1.52 -17.65 17.60
CA TYR A 226 -0.48 -16.62 17.56
C TYR A 226 0.70 -16.98 16.65
N LYS A 227 1.17 -18.23 16.66
CA LYS A 227 2.25 -18.69 15.77
C LYS A 227 1.87 -18.53 14.30
N LYS A 228 0.68 -19.00 13.90
CA LYS A 228 0.20 -18.87 12.51
C LYS A 228 0.00 -17.40 12.12
N SER A 229 -0.52 -16.58 13.05
CA SER A 229 -0.66 -15.14 12.85
C SER A 229 0.69 -14.47 12.57
N GLY A 230 1.74 -14.83 13.33
CA GLY A 230 3.10 -14.31 13.11
C GLY A 230 3.68 -14.72 11.75
N VAL A 231 3.51 -16.01 11.34
CA VAL A 231 3.94 -16.47 10.01
C VAL A 231 3.28 -15.65 8.91
N VAL A 232 1.96 -15.51 8.95
CA VAL A 232 1.21 -14.86 7.87
C VAL A 232 1.51 -13.35 7.82
N LEU A 233 1.67 -12.68 8.99
CA LEU A 233 2.11 -11.27 8.99
C LEU A 233 3.55 -11.13 8.49
N GLY A 234 4.43 -12.09 8.81
CA GLY A 234 5.79 -12.12 8.29
C GLY A 234 5.82 -12.19 6.76
N LEU A 235 4.97 -13.03 6.15
CA LEU A 235 4.81 -13.09 4.70
C LEU A 235 4.28 -11.77 4.13
N ALA A 236 3.24 -11.16 4.76
CA ALA A 236 2.72 -9.86 4.34
C ALA A 236 3.81 -8.78 4.38
N THR A 237 4.63 -8.78 5.44
CA THR A 237 5.76 -7.85 5.61
C THR A 237 6.89 -8.13 4.62
N GLY A 238 7.15 -9.40 4.32
CA GLY A 238 8.09 -9.80 3.28
C GLY A 238 7.69 -9.31 1.90
N LEU A 239 6.40 -9.29 1.57
CA LEU A 239 5.89 -8.75 0.30
C LEU A 239 5.92 -7.22 0.26
N GLN A 240 5.51 -6.57 1.34
CA GLN A 240 5.50 -5.11 1.48
C GLN A 240 5.98 -4.74 2.88
N ALA A 241 6.90 -3.79 2.99
CA ALA A 241 7.53 -3.47 4.28
C ALA A 241 6.54 -2.91 5.32
N PHE A 242 5.53 -2.13 4.89
CA PHE A 242 4.65 -1.41 5.82
C PHE A 242 3.83 -2.31 6.79
N PRO A 243 3.44 -3.57 6.50
CA PRO A 243 2.77 -4.41 7.50
C PRO A 243 3.58 -4.66 8.77
N VAL A 244 4.87 -4.38 8.80
CA VAL A 244 5.70 -4.40 10.03
C VAL A 244 5.10 -3.53 11.14
N PHE A 245 4.44 -2.44 10.80
CA PHE A 245 3.78 -1.56 11.76
C PHE A 245 2.72 -2.27 12.61
N PHE A 246 2.15 -3.36 12.12
CA PHE A 246 1.20 -4.18 12.89
C PHE A 246 1.92 -5.15 13.86
N ALA A 247 3.21 -5.43 13.66
CA ALA A 247 4.01 -6.22 14.60
C ALA A 247 4.58 -5.37 15.74
N LEU A 248 4.84 -4.07 15.54
CA LEU A 248 5.40 -3.19 16.57
C LEU A 248 4.55 -3.11 17.84
N PRO A 249 3.21 -2.97 17.80
CA PRO A 249 2.39 -3.01 19.00
C PRO A 249 2.45 -4.36 19.74
N VAL A 250 2.62 -5.47 19.00
CA VAL A 250 2.80 -6.79 19.63
C VAL A 250 4.14 -6.84 20.39
N LEU A 251 5.21 -6.29 19.80
CA LEU A 251 6.50 -6.16 20.47
C LEU A 251 6.39 -5.30 21.75
N PHE A 252 5.70 -4.16 21.66
CA PHE A 252 5.47 -3.30 22.83
C PHE A 252 4.70 -4.04 23.94
N THR A 253 3.66 -4.79 23.57
CA THR A 253 2.90 -5.63 24.53
C THR A 253 3.80 -6.69 25.17
N PHE A 254 4.70 -7.31 24.41
CA PHE A 254 5.67 -8.28 24.91
C PHE A 254 6.62 -7.63 25.92
N ILE A 255 7.17 -6.45 25.62
CA ILE A 255 8.08 -5.71 26.53
C ILE A 255 7.36 -5.36 27.84
N ILE A 256 6.12 -4.85 27.78
CA ILE A 256 5.31 -4.56 28.98
C ILE A 256 5.10 -5.82 29.81
N ALA A 257 4.81 -6.95 29.19
CA ALA A 257 4.57 -8.20 29.90
C ALA A 257 5.85 -8.71 30.61
N LEU A 258 7.02 -8.54 29.97
CA LEU A 258 8.34 -8.83 30.55
C LEU A 258 8.62 -7.93 31.78
N ILE A 259 8.49 -6.62 31.64
CA ILE A 259 8.73 -5.65 32.72
C ILE A 259 7.83 -5.95 33.93
N LYS A 260 6.57 -6.30 33.68
CA LYS A 260 5.58 -6.63 34.74
C LYS A 260 5.70 -8.08 35.25
N LYS A 261 6.66 -8.86 34.74
CA LYS A 261 6.88 -10.28 35.09
C LYS A 261 5.60 -11.14 35.00
N ARG A 262 4.74 -10.89 33.99
CA ARG A 262 3.45 -11.56 33.80
C ARG A 262 3.58 -12.74 32.84
N ALA A 263 4.02 -13.90 33.33
CA ALA A 263 4.32 -15.08 32.54
C ALA A 263 3.23 -15.49 31.54
N LYS A 264 1.94 -15.41 31.95
CA LYS A 264 0.80 -15.76 31.09
C LYS A 264 0.60 -14.77 29.94
N GLU A 265 0.96 -13.49 30.13
CA GLU A 265 0.84 -12.44 29.12
C GLU A 265 2.04 -12.43 28.15
N ILE A 266 3.17 -13.06 28.49
CA ILE A 266 4.39 -13.15 27.68
C ILE A 266 4.22 -14.15 26.51
N LYS A 267 3.62 -15.31 26.77
CA LYS A 267 3.56 -16.44 25.82
C LYS A 267 2.90 -16.10 24.47
N PRO A 268 1.75 -15.40 24.39
CA PRO A 268 1.11 -15.05 23.12
C PRO A 268 1.99 -14.17 22.21
N PRO A 269 2.46 -12.97 22.66
CA PRO A 269 3.28 -12.10 21.81
C PRO A 269 4.64 -12.72 21.49
N PHE A 270 5.26 -13.46 22.42
CA PHE A 270 6.51 -14.18 22.16
C PHE A 270 6.35 -15.20 21.02
N SER A 271 5.29 -16.03 21.09
CA SER A 271 5.01 -17.03 20.07
C SER A 271 4.79 -16.42 18.70
N PHE A 272 4.12 -15.27 18.64
CA PHE A 272 3.91 -14.51 17.42
C PHE A 272 5.24 -13.94 16.89
N LEU A 273 5.97 -13.19 17.71
CA LEU A 273 7.22 -12.53 17.31
C LEU A 273 8.28 -13.53 16.84
N LYS A 274 8.42 -14.67 17.54
CA LYS A 274 9.34 -15.73 17.13
C LYS A 274 9.05 -16.20 15.70
N THR A 275 7.80 -16.50 15.38
CA THR A 275 7.42 -16.99 14.05
C THR A 275 7.42 -15.89 13.00
N PHE A 276 7.08 -14.65 13.37
CA PHE A 276 7.18 -13.46 12.51
C PHE A 276 8.63 -13.26 12.06
N ILE A 277 9.58 -13.22 12.99
CA ILE A 277 11.01 -13.04 12.68
C ILE A 277 11.54 -14.21 11.85
N ALA A 278 11.21 -15.46 12.22
CA ALA A 278 11.62 -16.64 11.45
C ALA A 278 11.11 -16.56 9.99
N THR A 279 9.88 -16.11 9.79
CA THR A 279 9.31 -15.94 8.44
C THR A 279 10.00 -14.82 7.67
N LEU A 280 10.35 -13.69 8.31
CA LEU A 280 11.13 -12.64 7.66
C LEU A 280 12.50 -13.13 7.22
N LEU A 281 13.17 -13.96 8.03
CA LEU A 281 14.44 -14.59 7.64
C LEU A 281 14.27 -15.49 6.40
N ILE A 282 13.19 -16.26 6.33
CA ILE A 282 12.88 -17.08 5.14
C ILE A 282 12.64 -16.15 3.92
N CYS A 283 11.87 -15.10 4.07
CA CYS A 283 11.66 -14.12 3.00
C CYS A 283 12.98 -13.48 2.54
N PHE A 284 13.86 -13.14 3.48
CA PHE A 284 15.20 -12.63 3.19
C PHE A 284 16.02 -13.64 2.38
N ILE A 285 16.06 -14.90 2.79
CA ILE A 285 16.79 -15.96 2.09
C ILE A 285 16.24 -16.15 0.67
N VAL A 286 14.91 -16.27 0.52
CA VAL A 286 14.27 -16.47 -0.79
C VAL A 286 14.55 -15.28 -1.72
N GLY A 287 14.42 -14.03 -1.23
CA GLY A 287 14.76 -12.86 -1.99
C GLY A 287 16.23 -12.79 -2.39
N SER A 288 17.14 -13.25 -1.50
CA SER A 288 18.58 -13.32 -1.77
C SER A 288 18.93 -14.39 -2.80
N ILE A 289 18.26 -15.52 -2.79
CA ILE A 289 18.43 -16.57 -3.82
C ILE A 289 18.00 -16.06 -5.18
N TYR A 290 16.88 -15.32 -5.23
CA TYR A 290 16.32 -14.80 -6.49
C TYR A 290 17.13 -13.63 -7.07
N GLY A 291 17.31 -12.56 -6.29
CA GLY A 291 17.89 -11.29 -6.76
C GLY A 291 19.38 -11.10 -6.39
N GLY A 292 19.98 -12.03 -5.65
CA GLY A 292 21.28 -11.84 -5.01
C GLY A 292 21.19 -11.04 -3.70
N ILE A 293 22.17 -11.18 -2.81
CA ILE A 293 22.20 -10.47 -1.53
C ILE A 293 22.29 -8.94 -1.71
N SER A 294 22.95 -8.49 -2.78
CA SER A 294 23.08 -7.09 -3.15
C SER A 294 21.72 -6.43 -3.47
N SER A 295 20.69 -7.21 -3.82
CA SER A 295 19.35 -6.68 -4.08
C SER A 295 18.73 -6.06 -2.81
N TRP A 296 19.04 -6.57 -1.63
CA TRP A 296 18.56 -6.02 -0.36
C TRP A 296 19.22 -4.70 -0.01
N THR A 297 20.52 -4.56 -0.29
CA THR A 297 21.24 -3.30 -0.08
C THR A 297 20.74 -2.24 -1.05
N GLN A 298 20.58 -2.56 -2.33
CA GLN A 298 20.01 -1.66 -3.33
C GLN A 298 18.56 -1.27 -2.98
N TRP A 299 17.75 -2.22 -2.52
CA TRP A 299 16.39 -1.95 -2.06
C TRP A 299 16.38 -0.98 -0.87
N SER A 300 17.23 -1.23 0.14
CA SER A 300 17.36 -0.36 1.30
C SER A 300 17.81 1.06 0.92
N GLU A 301 18.79 1.18 0.03
CA GLU A 301 19.25 2.46 -0.52
C GLU A 301 18.08 3.19 -1.22
N LYS A 302 17.38 2.49 -2.11
CA LYS A 302 16.24 3.06 -2.83
C LYS A 302 15.13 3.52 -1.92
N ILE A 303 14.73 2.72 -0.92
CA ILE A 303 13.70 3.10 0.04
C ILE A 303 14.14 4.29 0.90
N SER A 304 15.41 4.38 1.27
CA SER A 304 15.97 5.52 2.00
C SER A 304 15.84 6.83 1.21
N ILE A 305 16.20 6.80 -0.07
CA ILE A 305 16.04 7.95 -0.98
C ILE A 305 14.55 8.30 -1.14
N GLN A 306 13.73 7.28 -1.41
CA GLN A 306 12.31 7.45 -1.65
C GLN A 306 11.56 7.99 -0.42
N LYS A 307 11.93 7.59 0.80
CA LYS A 307 11.31 8.03 2.05
C LYS A 307 11.28 9.56 2.17
N ASN A 308 12.37 10.22 1.83
CA ASN A 308 12.45 11.68 1.90
C ASN A 308 11.48 12.33 0.91
N TYR A 309 11.35 11.76 -0.28
CA TYR A 309 10.43 12.25 -1.32
C TYR A 309 8.95 12.04 -0.95
N ILE A 310 8.61 10.86 -0.46
CA ILE A 310 7.23 10.46 -0.13
C ILE A 310 6.59 11.42 0.89
N ASN A 311 7.36 11.90 1.87
CA ASN A 311 6.87 12.80 2.90
C ASN A 311 6.42 14.17 2.36
N GLY A 312 6.87 14.56 1.18
CA GLY A 312 6.49 15.83 0.56
C GLY A 312 5.44 15.72 -0.54
N GLU A 313 5.18 14.52 -1.04
CA GLU A 313 4.26 14.34 -2.17
C GLU A 313 2.80 14.61 -1.79
N ILE A 314 2.12 15.40 -2.64
CA ILE A 314 0.72 15.79 -2.41
C ILE A 314 -0.27 14.63 -2.43
N PHE A 315 0.05 13.53 -3.11
CA PHE A 315 -0.85 12.37 -3.24
C PHE A 315 -0.74 11.37 -2.10
N ASN A 316 0.23 11.53 -1.20
CA ASN A 316 0.44 10.59 -0.11
C ASN A 316 -0.29 11.02 1.16
N ILE A 317 -0.66 10.07 1.99
CA ILE A 317 -1.43 10.25 3.22
C ILE A 317 -0.57 9.86 4.42
N GLY A 318 -0.53 10.74 5.41
CA GLY A 318 0.16 10.53 6.68
C GLY A 318 0.47 11.83 7.39
N PHE A 319 0.60 11.76 8.71
CA PHE A 319 0.86 12.93 9.54
C PHE A 319 2.11 13.73 9.11
N PRO A 320 3.24 13.11 8.66
CA PRO A 320 4.38 13.86 8.13
C PRO A 320 4.01 14.78 6.96
N ASN A 321 3.18 14.29 6.03
CA ASN A 321 2.75 15.09 4.89
C ASN A 321 1.79 16.22 5.30
N LEU A 322 0.86 15.93 6.23
CA LEU A 322 -0.05 16.94 6.80
C LEU A 322 0.73 18.10 7.44
N ILE A 323 1.72 17.79 8.28
CA ILE A 323 2.58 18.82 8.90
C ILE A 323 3.37 19.59 7.85
N GLY A 324 3.95 18.91 6.86
CA GLY A 324 4.64 19.58 5.75
C GLY A 324 3.74 20.57 5.01
N SER A 325 2.49 20.21 4.78
CA SER A 325 1.49 21.08 4.15
C SER A 325 1.16 22.30 4.99
N VAL A 326 0.99 22.12 6.32
CA VAL A 326 0.73 23.23 7.25
C VAL A 326 1.93 24.18 7.35
N LEU A 327 3.14 23.65 7.42
CA LEU A 327 4.37 24.44 7.55
C LEU A 327 4.70 25.27 6.30
N THR A 328 4.30 24.82 5.12
CA THR A 328 4.63 25.51 3.87
C THR A 328 3.55 26.49 3.41
N ASN A 329 2.34 26.35 3.93
CA ASN A 329 1.14 27.04 3.40
C ASN A 329 1.04 26.94 1.86
N ASP A 330 1.54 25.82 1.30
CA ASP A 330 1.64 25.60 -0.12
C ASP A 330 0.42 24.80 -0.59
N HIS A 331 -0.46 25.46 -1.33
CA HIS A 331 -1.75 24.93 -1.74
C HIS A 331 -1.82 24.66 -3.25
N SER A 332 -0.69 24.75 -3.96
CA SER A 332 -0.72 24.53 -5.41
C SER A 332 -0.80 23.06 -5.78
N SER A 333 -1.55 22.79 -6.81
CA SER A 333 -2.00 21.46 -7.22
C SER A 333 -1.44 21.02 -8.58
N SER A 334 -0.60 21.80 -9.22
CA SER A 334 -0.25 21.66 -10.63
C SER A 334 1.09 20.95 -10.88
N GLU A 335 1.51 20.03 -10.00
CA GLU A 335 2.69 19.24 -10.26
C GLU A 335 2.40 18.15 -11.29
N THR A 336 3.00 18.25 -12.47
CA THR A 336 3.10 17.12 -13.39
C THR A 336 4.26 16.23 -12.96
N TYR A 337 4.14 14.91 -13.17
CA TYR A 337 5.21 13.94 -12.87
C TYR A 337 6.54 14.24 -13.57
N SER A 338 6.55 15.09 -14.58
CA SER A 338 7.71 15.44 -15.39
C SER A 338 8.48 16.69 -14.93
N GLU A 339 7.94 17.47 -14.01
CA GLU A 339 8.58 18.67 -13.48
C GLU A 339 9.27 18.39 -12.16
N ASP A 340 10.32 19.16 -11.84
CA ASP A 340 10.87 19.15 -10.48
C ASP A 340 9.75 19.53 -9.54
N TYR A 341 9.35 18.63 -8.68
CA TYR A 341 8.27 18.78 -7.71
C TYR A 341 8.61 19.92 -6.73
N ILE A 342 8.50 21.17 -7.17
CA ILE A 342 8.86 22.36 -6.39
C ILE A 342 8.16 22.33 -5.02
N HIS A 343 6.88 21.96 -5.03
CA HIS A 343 6.05 21.88 -3.82
C HIS A 343 6.49 20.73 -2.92
N THR A 344 6.81 19.57 -3.49
CA THR A 344 7.37 18.43 -2.78
C THR A 344 8.69 18.80 -2.11
N VAL A 345 9.58 19.45 -2.83
CA VAL A 345 10.88 19.89 -2.31
C VAL A 345 10.72 20.95 -1.21
N ARG A 346 9.79 21.89 -1.34
CA ARG A 346 9.49 22.90 -0.30
C ARG A 346 9.01 22.25 0.99
N LYS A 347 8.09 21.29 0.91
CA LYS A 347 7.60 20.55 2.07
C LYS A 347 8.71 19.75 2.75
N ILE A 348 9.54 19.04 1.97
CA ILE A 348 10.68 18.29 2.50
C ILE A 348 11.61 19.23 3.27
N LYS A 349 12.01 20.35 2.66
CA LYS A 349 12.87 21.35 3.32
C LYS A 349 12.23 21.93 4.59
N ALA A 350 10.91 22.16 4.58
CA ALA A 350 10.20 22.66 5.76
C ALA A 350 10.20 21.62 6.90
N ILE A 351 10.00 20.35 6.60
CA ILE A 351 10.09 19.26 7.59
C ILE A 351 11.52 19.14 8.12
N GLU A 352 12.52 19.15 7.23
CA GLU A 352 13.94 19.08 7.62
C GLU A 352 14.35 20.25 8.51
N LYS A 353 13.96 21.49 8.17
CA LYS A 353 14.22 22.68 8.98
C LYS A 353 13.58 22.61 10.36
N ASN A 354 12.42 21.96 10.50
CA ASN A 354 11.66 21.83 11.73
C ASN A 354 11.71 20.41 12.31
N THR A 355 12.76 19.65 12.06
CA THR A 355 12.89 18.25 12.43
C THR A 355 12.63 17.98 13.93
N ILE A 356 13.15 18.83 14.82
CA ILE A 356 12.95 18.69 16.27
C ILE A 356 11.47 18.85 16.61
N LEU A 357 10.82 19.90 16.11
CA LEU A 357 9.39 20.14 16.32
C LEU A 357 8.56 18.97 15.80
N PHE A 358 8.90 18.47 14.62
CA PHE A 358 8.25 17.30 14.03
C PHE A 358 8.34 16.06 14.93
N TYR A 359 9.53 15.75 15.46
CA TYR A 359 9.70 14.61 16.38
C TYR A 359 8.97 14.83 17.70
N LEU A 360 8.96 16.04 18.26
CA LEU A 360 8.22 16.35 19.48
C LEU A 360 6.71 16.15 19.31
N ILE A 361 6.14 16.63 18.20
CA ILE A 361 4.71 16.45 17.92
C ILE A 361 4.40 14.95 17.67
N THR A 362 5.25 14.26 16.92
CA THR A 362 5.09 12.81 16.70
C THR A 362 5.12 12.04 18.02
N ALA A 363 6.09 12.32 18.89
CA ALA A 363 6.19 11.72 20.22
C ALA A 363 4.94 12.03 21.07
N PHE A 364 4.47 13.28 21.07
CA PHE A 364 3.25 13.68 21.76
C PHE A 364 2.02 12.89 21.30
N LEU A 365 1.85 12.69 19.99
CA LEU A 365 0.76 11.90 19.41
C LEU A 365 0.87 10.39 19.72
N LEU A 366 2.08 9.88 19.93
CA LEU A 366 2.28 8.48 20.30
C LEU A 366 1.94 8.19 21.76
N VAL A 367 2.05 9.18 22.66
CA VAL A 367 1.74 9.00 24.09
C VAL A 367 0.33 8.44 24.33
N PRO A 368 -0.77 9.00 23.78
CA PRO A 368 -2.11 8.46 24.00
C PRO A 368 -2.29 7.07 23.38
N VAL A 369 -1.60 6.75 22.27
CA VAL A 369 -1.60 5.41 21.68
C VAL A 369 -0.99 4.39 22.63
N LEU A 370 0.20 4.68 23.16
CA LEU A 370 0.90 3.83 24.12
C LEU A 370 0.14 3.71 25.45
N ALA A 371 -0.44 4.81 25.96
CA ALA A 371 -1.27 4.80 27.14
C ALA A 371 -2.52 3.92 26.98
N THR A 372 -3.17 3.99 25.80
CA THR A 372 -4.34 3.16 25.50
C THR A 372 -3.94 1.69 25.41
N MET A 373 -2.84 1.37 24.74
CA MET A 373 -2.29 0.00 24.68
C MET A 373 -1.98 -0.56 26.09
N TYR A 374 -1.39 0.27 26.93
CA TYR A 374 -1.05 -0.11 28.30
C TYR A 374 -2.30 -0.45 29.13
N ARG A 375 -3.39 0.29 28.94
CA ARG A 375 -4.68 0.08 29.63
C ARG A 375 -5.51 -1.06 29.06
N SER A 376 -5.54 -1.21 27.74
CA SER A 376 -6.48 -2.08 27.01
C SER A 376 -5.90 -3.46 26.75
N LYS A 377 -5.91 -4.34 27.76
CA LYS A 377 -5.33 -5.69 27.68
C LYS A 377 -6.09 -6.68 26.79
N LYS A 378 -7.36 -6.43 26.48
CA LYS A 378 -8.24 -7.36 25.75
C LYS A 378 -8.25 -7.09 24.23
N ILE A 379 -7.74 -5.95 23.80
CA ILE A 379 -7.74 -5.54 22.40
C ILE A 379 -6.56 -6.24 21.69
N ASN A 380 -6.79 -6.69 20.47
CA ASN A 380 -5.73 -7.19 19.60
C ASN A 380 -4.67 -6.10 19.40
N PRO A 381 -3.43 -6.26 19.90
CA PRO A 381 -2.43 -5.19 19.87
C PRO A 381 -2.09 -4.76 18.43
N MET A 382 -2.18 -5.65 17.44
CA MET A 382 -1.91 -5.28 16.04
C MET A 382 -2.79 -4.11 15.55
N LEU A 383 -3.97 -3.87 16.15
CA LEU A 383 -4.84 -2.76 15.77
C LEU A 383 -4.21 -1.40 15.93
N TYR A 384 -3.33 -1.27 16.90
CA TYR A 384 -2.60 -0.01 17.10
C TYR A 384 -1.60 0.29 15.97
N GLY A 385 -1.31 -0.69 15.11
CA GLY A 385 -0.52 -0.49 13.90
C GLY A 385 -1.10 0.57 12.95
N TYR A 386 -2.43 0.71 12.89
CA TYR A 386 -3.08 1.76 12.09
C TYR A 386 -2.69 3.17 12.57
N PHE A 387 -2.66 3.38 13.88
CA PHE A 387 -2.23 4.67 14.45
C PHE A 387 -0.75 4.92 14.19
N LEU A 388 0.09 3.90 14.38
CA LEU A 388 1.53 4.01 14.12
C LEU A 388 1.80 4.37 12.66
N ILE A 389 1.16 3.69 11.71
CA ILE A 389 1.31 3.99 10.27
C ILE A 389 0.98 5.45 10.01
N TYR A 390 -0.19 5.92 10.46
CA TYR A 390 -0.64 7.28 10.18
C TYR A 390 0.26 8.35 10.82
N ILE A 391 0.71 8.12 12.06
CA ILE A 391 1.51 9.10 12.83
C ILE A 391 2.96 9.16 12.36
N THR A 392 3.55 8.01 11.97
CA THR A 392 5.01 7.92 11.76
C THR A 392 5.43 7.69 10.31
N ALA A 393 4.49 7.38 9.43
CA ALA A 393 4.77 7.10 8.03
C ALA A 393 3.85 7.89 7.11
N THR A 394 4.32 8.12 5.89
CA THR A 394 3.52 8.62 4.78
C THR A 394 3.41 7.51 3.75
N LEU A 395 2.21 7.13 3.39
CA LEU A 395 1.93 6.05 2.46
C LEU A 395 1.07 6.55 1.29
N SER A 396 1.26 5.94 0.14
CA SER A 396 0.36 6.14 -0.99
C SER A 396 -1.07 5.71 -0.64
N PRO A 397 -2.11 6.40 -1.15
CA PRO A 397 -3.51 6.18 -0.77
C PRO A 397 -3.97 4.74 -0.86
N TYR A 398 -3.47 3.98 -1.83
CA TYR A 398 -3.86 2.58 -2.03
C TYR A 398 -3.49 1.65 -0.86
N TYR A 399 -2.51 2.00 -0.02
CA TYR A 399 -2.20 1.22 1.20
C TYR A 399 -3.28 1.39 2.29
N TYR A 400 -4.01 2.49 2.27
CA TYR A 400 -5.14 2.71 3.17
C TYR A 400 -6.37 1.84 2.84
N LEU A 401 -6.31 1.02 1.79
CA LEU A 401 -7.27 -0.07 1.59
C LEU A 401 -7.34 -1.01 2.81
N THR A 402 -6.29 -1.05 3.64
CA THR A 402 -6.32 -1.73 4.94
C THR A 402 -7.50 -1.32 5.83
N LEU A 403 -8.03 -0.10 5.67
CA LEU A 403 -9.16 0.40 6.45
C LEU A 403 -10.43 -0.45 6.28
N VAL A 404 -10.57 -1.18 5.16
CA VAL A 404 -11.71 -2.10 4.94
C VAL A 404 -11.75 -3.23 5.99
N LEU A 405 -10.61 -3.54 6.61
CA LEU A 405 -10.49 -4.57 7.64
C LEU A 405 -10.98 -4.09 9.02
N LEU A 406 -10.94 -2.77 9.30
CA LEU A 406 -11.24 -2.20 10.61
C LEU A 406 -12.58 -2.65 11.20
N PRO A 407 -13.72 -2.59 10.47
CA PRO A 407 -15.02 -2.97 11.03
C PRO A 407 -15.04 -4.40 11.60
N PHE A 408 -14.22 -5.29 11.02
CA PHE A 408 -14.22 -6.70 11.35
C PHE A 408 -13.18 -7.07 12.40
N VAL A 409 -12.10 -6.31 12.45
CA VAL A 409 -11.06 -6.48 13.47
C VAL A 409 -11.56 -6.00 14.83
N PHE A 410 -12.34 -4.91 14.86
CA PHE A 410 -13.02 -4.39 16.07
C PHE A 410 -14.35 -5.08 16.39
N TRP A 411 -14.69 -6.18 15.69
CA TRP A 411 -15.98 -6.85 15.85
C TRP A 411 -16.25 -7.34 17.26
N ASN A 412 -15.24 -7.73 18.01
CA ASN A 412 -15.32 -8.25 19.36
C ASN A 412 -15.22 -7.17 20.46
N ASN A 413 -15.10 -5.89 20.09
CA ASN A 413 -15.06 -4.79 21.03
C ASN A 413 -16.46 -4.39 21.51
N SER A 414 -16.51 -3.45 22.46
CA SER A 414 -17.78 -2.92 22.99
C SER A 414 -18.68 -2.39 21.88
N ARG A 415 -20.00 -2.40 22.13
CA ARG A 415 -20.99 -1.93 21.14
C ARG A 415 -20.72 -0.50 20.64
N PRO A 416 -20.32 0.49 21.49
CA PRO A 416 -19.99 1.83 21.02
C PRO A 416 -18.81 1.85 20.03
N VAL A 417 -17.70 1.20 20.38
CA VAL A 417 -16.49 1.14 19.53
C VAL A 417 -16.82 0.46 18.20
N LYS A 418 -17.46 -0.71 18.24
CA LYS A 418 -17.87 -1.44 17.04
C LYS A 418 -18.77 -0.60 16.12
N ARG A 419 -19.79 0.08 16.68
CA ARG A 419 -20.69 0.95 15.88
C ARG A 419 -19.96 2.12 15.29
N PHE A 420 -19.08 2.77 16.07
CA PHE A 420 -18.28 3.88 15.60
C PHE A 420 -17.37 3.45 14.44
N VAL A 421 -16.60 2.36 14.62
CA VAL A 421 -15.67 1.88 13.58
C VAL A 421 -16.42 1.51 12.31
N LEU A 422 -17.53 0.77 12.40
CA LEU A 422 -18.30 0.40 11.22
C LEU A 422 -18.86 1.63 10.50
N ARG A 423 -19.55 2.52 11.22
CA ARG A 423 -20.17 3.72 10.61
C ARG A 423 -19.14 4.72 10.14
N GLY A 424 -18.08 4.91 10.93
CA GLY A 424 -16.98 5.82 10.58
C GLY A 424 -16.21 5.34 9.37
N THR A 425 -15.89 4.05 9.25
CA THR A 425 -15.25 3.50 8.05
C THR A 425 -16.14 3.66 6.82
N VAL A 426 -17.42 3.27 6.92
CA VAL A 426 -18.38 3.47 5.81
C VAL A 426 -18.49 4.94 5.46
N GLY A 427 -18.60 5.84 6.44
CA GLY A 427 -18.66 7.28 6.25
C GLY A 427 -17.42 7.83 5.55
N LEU A 428 -16.20 7.43 5.98
CA LEU A 428 -14.96 7.80 5.32
C LEU A 428 -14.96 7.40 3.84
N PHE A 429 -15.37 6.17 3.54
CA PHE A 429 -15.38 5.69 2.15
C PHE A 429 -16.41 6.42 1.30
N LEU A 430 -17.60 6.71 1.85
CA LEU A 430 -18.63 7.48 1.14
C LEU A 430 -18.19 8.93 0.88
N VAL A 431 -17.56 9.58 1.87
CA VAL A 431 -17.02 10.93 1.68
C VAL A 431 -15.93 10.92 0.62
N HIS A 432 -15.02 9.95 0.64
CA HIS A 432 -14.00 9.82 -0.40
C HIS A 432 -14.60 9.56 -1.78
N LEU A 433 -15.65 8.76 -1.87
CA LEU A 433 -16.38 8.54 -3.12
C LEU A 433 -16.99 9.85 -3.66
N LEU A 434 -17.54 10.69 -2.79
CA LEU A 434 -18.11 11.99 -3.17
C LEU A 434 -17.02 13.01 -3.54
N LEU A 435 -15.88 12.97 -2.88
CA LEU A 435 -14.74 13.84 -3.18
C LEU A 435 -14.02 13.47 -4.49
N PHE A 436 -14.17 12.25 -4.97
CA PHE A 436 -13.49 11.79 -6.18
C PHE A 436 -13.93 12.55 -7.44
N PRO A 437 -15.23 12.71 -7.74
CA PRO A 437 -15.68 13.57 -8.87
C PRO A 437 -15.31 15.03 -8.69
N MET A 438 -15.26 15.52 -7.44
CA MET A 438 -14.87 16.91 -7.15
C MET A 438 -13.38 17.19 -7.46
N GLY A 439 -12.54 16.19 -7.64
CA GLY A 439 -11.14 16.35 -8.06
C GLY A 439 -10.98 17.02 -9.42
N TYR A 440 -12.03 17.04 -10.24
CA TYR A 440 -12.09 17.84 -11.49
C TYR A 440 -12.48 19.30 -11.28
N VAL A 441 -13.02 19.64 -10.09
CA VAL A 441 -13.52 20.98 -9.75
C VAL A 441 -12.71 21.61 -8.62
N VAL A 442 -12.29 20.80 -7.67
CA VAL A 442 -11.43 21.17 -6.53
C VAL A 442 -10.03 20.60 -6.78
N PHE A 443 -9.01 21.40 -6.58
CA PHE A 443 -7.62 21.01 -6.76
C PHE A 443 -7.30 19.70 -6.01
N ASP A 444 -6.60 18.77 -6.63
CA ASP A 444 -6.20 17.47 -6.06
C ASP A 444 -5.59 17.58 -4.67
N TYR A 445 -4.81 18.62 -4.43
CA TYR A 445 -4.22 18.93 -3.14
C TYR A 445 -5.28 19.08 -2.03
N GLN A 446 -6.32 19.87 -2.24
CA GLN A 446 -7.36 20.11 -1.22
C GLN A 446 -8.12 18.82 -0.89
N ARG A 447 -8.36 17.98 -1.89
CA ARG A 447 -8.97 16.68 -1.72
C ARG A 447 -8.12 15.76 -0.83
N HIS A 448 -6.81 15.72 -1.07
CA HIS A 448 -5.89 14.91 -0.28
C HIS A 448 -5.74 15.45 1.15
N LEU A 449 -5.60 16.75 1.32
CA LEU A 449 -5.55 17.39 2.63
C LEU A 449 -6.83 17.10 3.44
N LEU A 450 -8.01 17.22 2.82
CA LEU A 450 -9.27 16.88 3.48
C LEU A 450 -9.31 15.39 3.88
N SER A 451 -8.84 14.50 3.02
CA SER A 451 -8.71 13.06 3.33
C SER A 451 -7.81 12.82 4.54
N GLU A 452 -6.66 13.51 4.64
CA GLU A 452 -5.76 13.41 5.78
C GLU A 452 -6.40 13.87 7.08
N VAL A 453 -7.09 15.01 7.05
CA VAL A 453 -7.80 15.57 8.22
C VAL A 453 -8.94 14.62 8.66
N LEU A 454 -9.70 14.07 7.73
CA LEU A 454 -10.77 13.12 8.05
C LEU A 454 -10.23 11.83 8.68
N ILE A 455 -9.15 11.27 8.14
CA ILE A 455 -8.50 10.07 8.69
C ILE A 455 -7.93 10.38 10.09
N PHE A 456 -7.28 11.54 10.26
CA PHE A 456 -6.76 11.97 11.55
C PHE A 456 -7.87 12.09 12.60
N THR A 457 -8.97 12.77 12.25
CA THR A 457 -10.13 12.92 13.11
C THR A 457 -10.75 11.57 13.49
N PHE A 458 -10.92 10.69 12.50
CA PHE A 458 -11.43 9.34 12.73
C PHE A 458 -10.57 8.55 13.73
N PHE A 459 -9.26 8.55 13.55
CA PHE A 459 -8.35 7.86 14.46
C PHE A 459 -8.31 8.53 15.84
N GLY A 460 -8.36 9.85 15.93
CA GLY A 460 -8.42 10.58 17.19
C GLY A 460 -9.64 10.17 18.04
N ILE A 461 -10.84 10.17 17.42
CA ILE A 461 -12.07 9.74 18.08
C ILE A 461 -12.02 8.24 18.44
N LEU A 462 -11.50 7.40 17.55
CA LEU A 462 -11.37 5.97 17.84
C LEU A 462 -10.46 5.74 19.04
N LEU A 463 -9.31 6.40 19.09
CA LEU A 463 -8.37 6.29 20.20
C LEU A 463 -9.02 6.74 21.52
N PHE A 464 -9.74 7.86 21.50
CA PHE A 464 -10.51 8.33 22.65
C PHE A 464 -11.51 7.28 23.15
N LEU A 465 -12.31 6.69 22.25
CA LEU A 465 -13.27 5.65 22.62
C LEU A 465 -12.58 4.42 23.20
N LEU A 466 -11.45 4.00 22.64
CA LEU A 466 -10.66 2.87 23.14
C LEU A 466 -10.06 3.16 24.53
N PHE A 467 -9.63 4.39 24.77
CA PHE A 467 -9.06 4.81 26.06
C PHE A 467 -10.11 4.75 27.20
N PHE A 468 -11.34 5.16 26.90
CA PHE A 468 -12.46 5.16 27.86
C PHE A 468 -13.31 3.88 27.81
N GLU A 469 -12.96 2.91 26.98
CA GLU A 469 -13.67 1.63 26.94
C GLU A 469 -13.61 0.96 28.31
N LYS A 470 -14.79 0.93 29.01
CA LYS A 470 -14.87 0.28 30.31
C LYS A 470 -14.51 -1.20 30.17
N LYS A 471 -13.67 -1.68 31.09
CA LYS A 471 -13.46 -3.10 31.27
C LYS A 471 -14.81 -3.70 31.68
N ASN A 472 -15.57 -4.26 30.75
CA ASN A 472 -16.62 -5.20 31.11
C ASN A 472 -15.90 -6.43 31.67
N ASN A 473 -15.95 -6.58 32.95
CA ASN A 473 -15.43 -7.72 33.69
C ASN A 473 -16.13 -9.01 33.25
#